data_c4f84734e8a8bea005179ef8b8f78083
#
_entry.id   c4f84734e8a8bea005179ef8b8f78083
#
_cell.length_a   1.000
_cell.length_b   1.000
_cell.length_c   1.000
_cell.angle_alpha   90.00
_cell.angle_beta   90.00
_cell.angle_gamma   90.00
#
_symmetry.space_group_name_H-M   'P 1'
#
loop_
_entity.id
_entity.type
_entity.pdbx_description
1 polymer ?
#
loop_
_entity_poly.entity_id
_entity_poly.type
_entity_poly.pdbx_seq_one_letter_code
_entity_poly.pdbx_strand_id
1 'polypeptide(L)'
;MIPIVIKSKYIKKITPSIFLKIIYKLLSESKIKLLSEFLFLMQIRPRDIIYLWPGSSMALLGKIKRKGNIVVIENINCHKQISKKILDDEEKRLNVQHVHLITKISIDNECEKLNLCDYVFSPSPLVTQSLLDANVATDKILASSYGLHQYQQVDPVINTQPSNKPLEVIFVGRVGVRKGVHLLLEYWREANINGVLKVIGSVEESIQDLMEPYRGIENIQFINFVSDIERVYKEADIFVLPSLEEGSPLVSYLALGAGLPCIVSPMGGEGVVSDNVNGFVIDAHDKLAWIAALKALENSPELRQKFSQAARQSSDKFLWRRVGQQRSALLLDKLQGK
;
A
#
# COMPACT_ATOMS: atom_id res chain seq x y z
N MET A 1 1.51 -15.27 -9.91
CA MET A 1 0.05 -15.13 -9.70
C MET A 1 -0.65 -15.68 -10.92
N ILE A 2 -1.54 -16.66 -10.76
CA ILE A 2 -2.24 -17.25 -11.89
C ILE A 2 -3.39 -16.33 -12.29
N PRO A 3 -3.53 -15.99 -13.57
CA PRO A 3 -4.63 -15.15 -14.02
C PRO A 3 -5.98 -15.79 -13.65
N ILE A 4 -6.89 -15.00 -13.15
CA ILE A 4 -8.25 -15.41 -12.80
C ILE A 4 -9.18 -14.79 -13.83
N VAL A 5 -10.01 -15.61 -14.49
CA VAL A 5 -11.07 -15.13 -15.35
C VAL A 5 -12.35 -15.02 -14.54
N ILE A 6 -12.87 -13.82 -14.40
CA ILE A 6 -14.17 -13.57 -13.77
C ILE A 6 -15.24 -13.72 -14.85
N LYS A 7 -16.04 -14.76 -14.78
CA LYS A 7 -17.26 -14.95 -15.59
C LYS A 7 -18.46 -14.75 -14.70
N SER A 8 -19.24 -13.75 -15.00
CA SER A 8 -20.55 -13.28 -14.51
C SER A 8 -21.08 -13.67 -13.12
N LYS A 9 -20.68 -14.67 -12.43
CA LYS A 9 -21.04 -14.98 -11.01
C LYS A 9 -19.99 -15.82 -10.27
N TYR A 10 -18.90 -16.27 -10.93
CA TYR A 10 -17.94 -17.19 -10.29
C TYR A 10 -16.52 -16.92 -10.74
N ILE A 11 -15.60 -16.87 -9.79
CA ILE A 11 -14.15 -16.90 -10.06
C ILE A 11 -13.78 -18.33 -10.44
N LYS A 12 -13.37 -18.57 -11.68
CA LYS A 12 -12.81 -19.87 -12.09
C LYS A 12 -11.29 -19.86 -11.96
N LYS A 13 -10.75 -20.74 -11.14
CA LYS A 13 -9.33 -21.10 -11.19
C LYS A 13 -9.05 -21.88 -12.47
N ILE A 14 -8.07 -21.46 -13.25
CA ILE A 14 -7.72 -22.07 -14.53
C ILE A 14 -7.10 -23.44 -14.37
N THR A 15 -6.49 -23.73 -13.21
CA THR A 15 -5.77 -24.97 -12.92
C THR A 15 -6.17 -25.54 -11.56
N PRO A 16 -6.39 -26.87 -11.45
CA PRO A 16 -6.58 -27.55 -10.16
C PRO A 16 -5.33 -27.40 -9.28
N SER A 17 -5.53 -27.24 -7.97
CA SER A 17 -4.46 -26.94 -7.00
C SER A 17 -3.34 -28.00 -6.94
N ILE A 18 -3.64 -29.25 -7.25
CA ILE A 18 -2.68 -30.38 -7.29
C ILE A 18 -1.72 -30.24 -8.47
N PHE A 19 -2.22 -29.93 -9.66
CA PHE A 19 -1.40 -29.67 -10.86
C PHE A 19 -0.46 -28.49 -10.68
N LEU A 20 -0.90 -27.46 -9.99
CA LEU A 20 -0.07 -26.30 -9.67
C LEU A 20 1.16 -26.65 -8.85
N LYS A 21 1.01 -27.48 -7.80
CA LYS A 21 2.13 -27.90 -6.96
C LYS A 21 3.20 -28.66 -7.75
N ILE A 22 2.79 -29.47 -8.74
CA ILE A 22 3.69 -30.23 -9.60
C ILE A 22 4.40 -29.28 -10.60
N ILE A 23 3.65 -28.37 -11.22
CA ILE A 23 4.19 -27.36 -12.14
C ILE A 23 5.23 -26.46 -11.47
N TYR A 24 4.95 -25.98 -10.24
CA TYR A 24 5.89 -25.16 -9.48
C TYR A 24 7.18 -25.89 -9.07
N LYS A 25 7.15 -27.22 -8.97
CA LYS A 25 8.37 -28.04 -8.69
C LYS A 25 9.21 -28.31 -9.93
N LEU A 26 8.60 -28.35 -11.12
CA LEU A 26 9.25 -28.85 -12.35
C LEU A 26 9.65 -27.73 -13.31
N LEU A 27 9.03 -26.57 -13.24
CA LEU A 27 9.26 -25.48 -14.17
C LEU A 27 9.87 -24.24 -13.50
N SER A 28 10.77 -23.56 -14.21
CA SER A 28 11.26 -22.24 -13.80
C SER A 28 10.13 -21.21 -13.81
N GLU A 29 10.24 -20.16 -13.01
CA GLU A 29 9.25 -19.08 -12.91
C GLU A 29 8.89 -18.48 -14.28
N SER A 30 9.87 -18.31 -15.17
CA SER A 30 9.66 -17.80 -16.53
C SER A 30 8.78 -18.72 -17.37
N LYS A 31 8.97 -20.04 -17.28
CA LYS A 31 8.15 -21.05 -17.98
C LYS A 31 6.74 -21.11 -17.40
N ILE A 32 6.61 -21.00 -16.08
CA ILE A 32 5.30 -20.94 -15.40
C ILE A 32 4.53 -19.70 -15.88
N LYS A 33 5.21 -18.56 -15.96
CA LYS A 33 4.61 -17.31 -16.45
C LYS A 33 4.11 -17.46 -17.89
N LEU A 34 4.93 -17.98 -18.80
CA LEU A 34 4.56 -18.20 -20.21
C LEU A 34 3.37 -19.17 -20.34
N LEU A 35 3.39 -20.27 -19.59
CA LEU A 35 2.28 -21.23 -19.58
C LEU A 35 0.99 -20.60 -19.06
N SER A 36 1.06 -19.81 -17.98
CA SER A 36 -0.10 -19.12 -17.42
C SER A 36 -0.68 -18.10 -18.40
N GLU A 37 0.16 -17.32 -19.08
CA GLU A 37 -0.27 -16.35 -20.10
C GLU A 37 -0.90 -17.06 -21.30
N PHE A 38 -0.36 -18.20 -21.72
CA PHE A 38 -0.92 -19.02 -22.80
C PHE A 38 -2.31 -19.56 -22.43
N LEU A 39 -2.44 -20.20 -21.27
CA LEU A 39 -3.71 -20.73 -20.79
C LEU A 39 -4.76 -19.63 -20.60
N PHE A 40 -4.34 -18.45 -20.16
CA PHE A 40 -5.21 -17.28 -20.03
C PHE A 40 -5.74 -16.84 -21.40
N LEU A 41 -4.86 -16.73 -22.42
CA LEU A 41 -5.23 -16.33 -23.77
C LEU A 41 -6.21 -17.29 -24.46
N MET A 42 -6.19 -18.58 -24.10
CA MET A 42 -7.15 -19.58 -24.61
C MET A 42 -8.55 -19.40 -24.03
N GLN A 43 -8.69 -18.73 -22.90
CA GLN A 43 -9.99 -18.59 -22.21
C GLN A 43 -10.68 -17.26 -22.48
N ILE A 44 -9.94 -16.24 -22.94
CA ILE A 44 -10.52 -14.93 -23.25
C ILE A 44 -11.20 -14.96 -24.62
N ARG A 45 -12.37 -14.33 -24.68
CA ARG A 45 -13.16 -14.16 -25.89
C ARG A 45 -12.99 -12.73 -26.43
N PRO A 46 -13.23 -12.49 -27.71
CA PRO A 46 -13.31 -11.12 -28.23
C PRO A 46 -14.33 -10.29 -27.45
N ARG A 47 -14.00 -9.04 -27.18
CA ARG A 47 -14.80 -8.07 -26.41
C ARG A 47 -14.97 -8.37 -24.92
N ASP A 48 -14.23 -9.32 -24.36
CA ASP A 48 -14.16 -9.47 -22.91
C ASP A 48 -13.46 -8.23 -22.28
N ILE A 49 -13.82 -7.92 -21.03
CA ILE A 49 -13.12 -6.94 -20.21
C ILE A 49 -12.05 -7.67 -19.43
N ILE A 50 -10.81 -7.31 -19.66
CA ILE A 50 -9.64 -7.99 -19.10
C ILE A 50 -9.00 -7.11 -18.04
N TYR A 51 -8.99 -7.59 -16.80
CA TYR A 51 -8.33 -6.92 -15.69
C TYR A 51 -6.94 -7.51 -15.45
N LEU A 52 -5.91 -6.67 -15.51
CA LEU A 52 -4.52 -7.08 -15.41
C LEU A 52 -3.80 -6.41 -14.23
N TRP A 53 -2.89 -7.16 -13.62
CA TRP A 53 -1.92 -6.63 -12.68
C TRP A 53 -0.68 -6.09 -13.40
N PRO A 54 0.11 -5.18 -12.77
CA PRO A 54 1.28 -4.54 -13.40
C PRO A 54 2.33 -5.50 -13.93
N GLY A 55 2.46 -6.70 -13.31
CA GLY A 55 3.41 -7.75 -13.71
C GLY A 55 3.12 -8.47 -15.03
N SER A 56 2.00 -8.18 -15.69
CA SER A 56 1.65 -8.77 -17.00
C SER A 56 2.64 -8.35 -18.09
N SER A 57 2.96 -9.28 -19.03
CA SER A 57 3.93 -8.98 -20.09
C SER A 57 3.32 -8.07 -21.17
N MET A 58 4.18 -7.28 -21.85
CA MET A 58 3.78 -6.50 -23.02
C MET A 58 3.24 -7.38 -24.16
N ALA A 59 3.87 -8.56 -24.34
CA ALA A 59 3.43 -9.54 -25.34
C ALA A 59 1.99 -10.04 -25.07
N LEU A 60 1.65 -10.30 -23.80
CA LEU A 60 0.30 -10.66 -23.39
C LEU A 60 -0.69 -9.53 -23.70
N LEU A 61 -0.37 -8.31 -23.26
CA LEU A 61 -1.20 -7.12 -23.45
C LEU A 61 -1.49 -6.89 -24.94
N GLY A 62 -0.45 -6.93 -25.79
CA GLY A 62 -0.60 -6.78 -27.23
C GLY A 62 -1.48 -7.86 -27.88
N LYS A 63 -1.39 -9.12 -27.43
CA LYS A 63 -2.26 -10.21 -27.89
C LYS A 63 -3.72 -10.00 -27.48
N ILE A 64 -3.96 -9.53 -26.26
CA ILE A 64 -5.29 -9.21 -25.73
C ILE A 64 -5.93 -8.07 -26.57
N LYS A 65 -5.18 -6.99 -26.79
CA LYS A 65 -5.65 -5.84 -27.59
C LYS A 65 -5.98 -6.24 -29.02
N ARG A 66 -5.17 -7.10 -29.68
CA ARG A 66 -5.46 -7.60 -31.04
C ARG A 66 -6.75 -8.42 -31.13
N LYS A 67 -7.23 -9.01 -30.02
CA LYS A 67 -8.54 -9.69 -29.96
C LYS A 67 -9.73 -8.73 -29.80
N GLY A 68 -9.48 -7.41 -29.73
CA GLY A 68 -10.53 -6.41 -29.52
C GLY A 68 -11.06 -6.36 -28.08
N ASN A 69 -10.27 -6.80 -27.11
CA ASN A 69 -10.65 -6.77 -25.70
C ASN A 69 -10.40 -5.39 -25.07
N ILE A 70 -11.22 -5.05 -24.09
CA ILE A 70 -11.02 -3.89 -23.23
C ILE A 70 -10.04 -4.29 -22.13
N VAL A 71 -8.98 -3.52 -21.94
CA VAL A 71 -7.95 -3.79 -20.93
C VAL A 71 -8.00 -2.75 -19.82
N VAL A 72 -8.16 -3.23 -18.60
CA VAL A 72 -8.10 -2.46 -17.37
C VAL A 72 -6.85 -2.90 -16.59
N ILE A 73 -5.99 -1.97 -16.23
CA ILE A 73 -4.77 -2.26 -15.45
C ILE A 73 -4.94 -1.74 -14.03
N GLU A 74 -4.44 -2.49 -13.06
CA GLU A 74 -4.24 -1.99 -11.69
C GLU A 74 -2.91 -1.26 -11.59
N ASN A 75 -2.90 0.00 -11.17
CA ASN A 75 -1.66 0.69 -10.82
C ASN A 75 -1.50 0.65 -9.29
N ILE A 76 -0.52 -0.11 -8.81
CA ILE A 76 -0.40 -0.41 -7.37
C ILE A 76 0.51 0.55 -6.60
N ASN A 77 1.34 1.32 -7.29
CA ASN A 77 2.25 2.32 -6.74
C ASN A 77 2.17 3.60 -7.60
N CYS A 78 2.87 4.66 -7.19
CA CYS A 78 3.08 5.81 -8.05
C CYS A 78 3.75 5.39 -9.37
N HIS A 79 3.56 6.20 -10.42
CA HIS A 79 4.26 5.98 -11.69
C HIS A 79 5.77 5.90 -11.45
N LYS A 80 6.43 4.93 -12.03
CA LYS A 80 7.85 4.62 -11.76
C LYS A 80 8.80 5.79 -11.96
N GLN A 81 8.50 6.69 -12.86
CA GLN A 81 9.31 7.91 -13.05
C GLN A 81 9.31 8.77 -11.79
N ILE A 82 8.15 8.94 -11.16
CA ILE A 82 7.99 9.70 -9.91
C ILE A 82 8.61 8.92 -8.75
N SER A 83 8.31 7.62 -8.63
CA SER A 83 8.91 6.75 -7.62
C SER A 83 10.43 6.77 -7.68
N LYS A 84 11.01 6.69 -8.89
CA LYS A 84 12.45 6.75 -9.09
C LYS A 84 13.04 8.06 -8.60
N LYS A 85 12.43 9.19 -8.97
CA LYS A 85 12.91 10.51 -8.53
C LYS A 85 12.94 10.62 -7.02
N ILE A 86 11.85 10.27 -6.34
CA ILE A 86 11.73 10.31 -4.87
C ILE A 86 12.84 9.47 -4.21
N LEU A 87 13.02 8.25 -4.70
CA LEU A 87 13.97 7.32 -4.11
C LEU A 87 15.43 7.67 -4.43
N ASP A 88 15.73 8.14 -5.65
CA ASP A 88 17.07 8.64 -6.02
C ASP A 88 17.47 9.86 -5.15
N ASP A 89 16.52 10.77 -4.88
CA ASP A 89 16.79 11.95 -4.06
C ASP A 89 17.09 11.56 -2.61
N GLU A 90 16.38 10.54 -2.08
CA GLU A 90 16.62 10.04 -0.74
C GLU A 90 17.91 9.20 -0.66
N GLU A 91 18.26 8.40 -1.67
CA GLU A 91 19.56 7.71 -1.77
C GLU A 91 20.72 8.69 -1.64
N LYS A 92 20.64 9.83 -2.37
CA LYS A 92 21.66 10.87 -2.30
C LYS A 92 21.72 11.52 -0.91
N ARG A 93 20.56 11.81 -0.31
CA ARG A 93 20.48 12.42 1.01
C ARG A 93 21.11 11.56 2.10
N LEU A 94 20.92 10.26 2.02
CA LEU A 94 21.43 9.29 2.98
C LEU A 94 22.83 8.77 2.65
N ASN A 95 23.36 9.08 1.45
CA ASN A 95 24.59 8.50 0.92
C ASN A 95 24.57 6.95 0.94
N VAL A 96 23.42 6.38 0.59
CA VAL A 96 23.23 4.92 0.44
C VAL A 96 22.98 4.59 -1.03
N GLN A 97 23.14 3.31 -1.40
CA GLN A 97 22.92 2.83 -2.75
C GLN A 97 21.96 1.65 -2.76
N HIS A 98 21.37 1.38 -3.92
CA HIS A 98 20.52 0.20 -4.15
C HIS A 98 19.24 0.14 -3.30
N VAL A 99 18.66 1.30 -3.00
CA VAL A 99 17.37 1.41 -2.31
C VAL A 99 16.21 0.90 -3.20
N HIS A 100 16.40 0.98 -4.54
CA HIS A 100 15.39 0.51 -5.49
C HIS A 100 16.02 -0.06 -6.77
N LEU A 101 15.19 -0.78 -7.55
CA LEU A 101 15.57 -1.40 -8.83
C LEU A 101 14.83 -0.78 -10.04
N ILE A 102 14.40 0.47 -9.94
CA ILE A 102 13.67 1.15 -11.03
C ILE A 102 14.66 1.61 -12.08
N THR A 103 14.58 1.01 -13.27
CA THR A 103 15.41 1.35 -14.42
C THR A 103 14.64 2.14 -15.48
N LYS A 104 15.34 2.81 -16.39
CA LYS A 104 14.72 3.46 -17.56
C LYS A 104 13.86 2.48 -18.35
N ILE A 105 14.33 1.27 -18.59
CA ILE A 105 13.58 0.22 -19.30
C ILE A 105 12.28 -0.10 -18.58
N SER A 106 12.29 -0.15 -17.23
CA SER A 106 11.10 -0.43 -16.45
C SER A 106 10.08 0.72 -16.48
N ILE A 107 10.55 1.96 -16.62
CA ILE A 107 9.70 3.16 -16.82
C ILE A 107 9.08 3.12 -18.22
N ASP A 108 9.89 2.92 -19.26
CA ASP A 108 9.41 2.87 -20.64
C ASP A 108 8.35 1.77 -20.82
N ASN A 109 8.59 0.59 -20.24
CA ASN A 109 7.60 -0.51 -20.23
C ASN A 109 6.30 -0.16 -19.52
N GLU A 110 6.34 0.63 -18.44
CA GLU A 110 5.14 1.09 -17.76
C GLU A 110 4.38 2.09 -18.63
N CYS A 111 5.06 3.07 -19.21
CA CYS A 111 4.47 4.04 -20.15
C CYS A 111 3.78 3.32 -21.33
N GLU A 112 4.44 2.34 -21.95
CA GLU A 112 3.83 1.58 -23.04
C GLU A 112 2.58 0.82 -22.61
N LYS A 113 2.57 0.21 -21.41
CA LYS A 113 1.39 -0.47 -20.88
C LYS A 113 0.23 0.49 -20.64
N LEU A 114 0.51 1.66 -20.04
CA LEU A 114 -0.48 2.69 -19.78
C LEU A 114 -1.04 3.29 -21.07
N ASN A 115 -0.23 3.39 -22.13
CA ASN A 115 -0.69 3.82 -23.44
C ASN A 115 -1.63 2.79 -24.08
N LEU A 116 -1.32 1.50 -23.96
CA LEU A 116 -2.08 0.40 -24.59
C LEU A 116 -3.37 0.04 -23.83
N CYS A 117 -3.44 0.26 -22.52
CA CYS A 117 -4.65 -0.03 -21.75
C CYS A 117 -5.77 0.97 -22.07
N ASP A 118 -7.01 0.53 -21.88
CA ASP A 118 -8.18 1.39 -22.01
C ASP A 118 -8.43 2.17 -20.74
N TYR A 119 -8.25 1.53 -19.57
CA TYR A 119 -8.43 2.12 -18.26
C TYR A 119 -7.37 1.66 -17.28
N VAL A 120 -7.12 2.50 -16.27
CA VAL A 120 -6.20 2.20 -15.16
C VAL A 120 -6.84 2.57 -13.84
N PHE A 121 -6.93 1.60 -12.92
CA PHE A 121 -7.30 1.90 -11.54
C PHE A 121 -6.14 2.54 -10.80
N SER A 122 -6.44 3.64 -10.12
CA SER A 122 -5.52 4.37 -9.25
C SER A 122 -6.01 4.26 -7.80
N PRO A 123 -5.22 3.71 -6.86
CA PRO A 123 -5.69 3.39 -5.52
C PRO A 123 -5.56 4.54 -4.51
N SER A 124 -5.01 5.70 -4.91
CA SER A 124 -4.87 6.88 -4.05
C SER A 124 -4.79 8.17 -4.86
N PRO A 125 -5.03 9.34 -4.22
CA PRO A 125 -4.86 10.65 -4.87
C PRO A 125 -3.46 10.85 -5.44
N LEU A 126 -2.40 10.47 -4.71
CA LEU A 126 -1.01 10.64 -5.15
C LEU A 126 -0.65 9.74 -6.33
N VAL A 127 -1.17 8.50 -6.37
CA VAL A 127 -1.02 7.66 -7.57
C VAL A 127 -1.74 8.28 -8.75
N THR A 128 -2.95 8.82 -8.55
CA THR A 128 -3.69 9.55 -9.61
C THR A 128 -2.85 10.71 -10.14
N GLN A 129 -2.31 11.53 -9.25
CA GLN A 129 -1.46 12.66 -9.63
C GLN A 129 -0.21 12.20 -10.39
N SER A 130 0.45 11.14 -9.92
CA SER A 130 1.65 10.60 -10.59
C SER A 130 1.38 10.09 -12.01
N LEU A 131 0.18 9.55 -12.26
CA LEU A 131 -0.25 9.13 -13.60
C LEU A 131 -0.51 10.35 -14.49
N LEU A 132 -1.14 11.40 -13.97
CA LEU A 132 -1.36 12.66 -14.68
C LEU A 132 -0.04 13.34 -15.04
N ASP A 133 0.91 13.40 -14.10
CA ASP A 133 2.26 13.93 -14.31
C ASP A 133 3.05 13.15 -15.37
N ALA A 134 2.73 11.85 -15.53
CA ALA A 134 3.27 11.00 -16.58
C ALA A 134 2.46 11.07 -17.90
N ASN A 135 1.57 12.06 -18.05
CA ASN A 135 0.72 12.29 -19.23
C ASN A 135 -0.26 11.14 -19.53
N VAL A 136 -0.68 10.37 -18.54
CA VAL A 136 -1.80 9.44 -18.73
C VAL A 136 -3.10 10.23 -18.83
N ALA A 137 -3.87 9.98 -19.88
CA ALA A 137 -5.11 10.71 -20.12
C ALA A 137 -6.11 10.53 -18.97
N THR A 138 -6.70 11.64 -18.51
CA THR A 138 -7.60 11.68 -17.34
C THR A 138 -8.81 10.76 -17.49
N ASP A 139 -9.34 10.62 -18.72
CA ASP A 139 -10.48 9.77 -19.02
C ASP A 139 -10.18 8.27 -18.88
N LYS A 140 -8.90 7.88 -18.91
CA LYS A 140 -8.46 6.49 -18.65
C LYS A 140 -8.36 6.18 -17.15
N ILE A 141 -8.21 7.19 -16.29
CA ILE A 141 -7.93 6.97 -14.87
C ILE A 141 -9.24 6.74 -14.10
N LEU A 142 -9.30 5.62 -13.40
CA LEU A 142 -10.38 5.23 -12.51
C LEU A 142 -9.89 5.40 -11.07
N ALA A 143 -10.05 6.62 -10.52
CA ALA A 143 -9.63 6.92 -9.15
C ALA A 143 -10.47 6.12 -8.15
N SER A 144 -9.83 5.37 -7.29
CA SER A 144 -10.48 4.46 -6.34
C SER A 144 -9.65 4.34 -5.05
N SER A 145 -9.89 3.30 -4.28
CA SER A 145 -9.10 2.95 -3.09
C SER A 145 -8.92 1.43 -3.03
N TYR A 146 -8.08 0.99 -2.11
CA TYR A 146 -8.14 -0.38 -1.60
C TYR A 146 -9.09 -0.46 -0.42
N GLY A 147 -9.15 -1.62 0.20
CA GLY A 147 -10.08 -1.86 1.28
C GLY A 147 -9.56 -2.85 2.31
N LEU A 148 -10.41 -3.07 3.31
CA LEU A 148 -10.20 -4.05 4.37
C LEU A 148 -11.41 -4.99 4.46
N HIS A 149 -11.23 -6.14 5.10
CA HIS A 149 -12.31 -7.06 5.40
C HIS A 149 -13.02 -6.66 6.70
N GLN A 150 -14.30 -6.99 6.80
CA GLN A 150 -15.11 -6.65 7.99
C GLN A 150 -14.52 -7.23 9.29
N TYR A 151 -13.93 -8.43 9.25
CA TYR A 151 -13.29 -9.04 10.43
C TYR A 151 -12.01 -8.30 10.89
N GLN A 152 -11.46 -7.42 10.05
CA GLN A 152 -10.31 -6.57 10.38
C GLN A 152 -10.73 -5.26 11.06
N GLN A 153 -12.03 -5.02 11.20
CA GLN A 153 -12.56 -3.93 12.00
C GLN A 153 -12.68 -4.41 13.44
N VAL A 154 -12.02 -3.71 14.34
CA VAL A 154 -12.06 -3.98 15.77
C VAL A 154 -12.69 -2.78 16.46
N ASP A 155 -13.58 -3.03 17.42
CA ASP A 155 -14.09 -1.95 18.24
C ASP A 155 -12.95 -1.43 19.13
N PRO A 156 -12.69 -0.11 19.13
CA PRO A 156 -11.61 0.45 19.92
C PRO A 156 -11.83 0.14 21.40
N VAL A 157 -10.79 -0.33 22.07
CA VAL A 157 -10.82 -0.44 23.53
C VAL A 157 -10.73 0.98 24.07
N ILE A 158 -11.89 1.52 24.47
CA ILE A 158 -12.00 2.86 25.05
C ILE A 158 -11.42 2.80 26.48
N ASN A 159 -10.13 2.96 26.60
CA ASN A 159 -9.50 3.11 27.90
C ASN A 159 -9.54 4.60 28.30
N THR A 160 -10.59 5.01 28.97
CA THR A 160 -10.79 6.40 29.43
C THR A 160 -9.98 6.75 30.67
N GLN A 161 -9.32 5.77 31.28
CA GLN A 161 -8.50 6.01 32.45
C GLN A 161 -7.07 6.38 32.04
N PRO A 162 -6.42 7.34 32.74
CA PRO A 162 -4.99 7.57 32.59
C PRO A 162 -4.27 6.27 32.89
N SER A 163 -3.84 5.57 31.86
CA SER A 163 -3.04 4.37 32.01
C SER A 163 -1.60 4.83 32.33
N ASN A 164 -1.05 4.38 33.44
CA ASN A 164 0.39 4.52 33.71
C ASN A 164 1.22 3.61 32.80
N LYS A 165 0.57 2.86 31.88
CA LYS A 165 1.25 2.01 30.90
C LYS A 165 1.89 2.88 29.83
N PRO A 166 3.18 2.66 29.48
CA PRO A 166 3.82 3.32 28.36
C PRO A 166 3.02 3.11 27.06
N LEU A 167 2.97 4.14 26.21
CA LEU A 167 2.26 4.04 24.93
C LEU A 167 2.91 3.00 24.02
N GLU A 168 2.09 2.22 23.32
CA GLU A 168 2.52 1.32 22.27
C GLU A 168 2.28 1.96 20.89
N VAL A 169 3.37 2.37 20.26
CA VAL A 169 3.36 2.94 18.90
C VAL A 169 3.89 1.90 17.93
N ILE A 170 3.14 1.65 16.86
CA ILE A 170 3.52 0.64 15.87
C ILE A 170 3.81 1.23 14.50
N PHE A 171 4.89 0.75 13.89
CA PHE A 171 5.15 0.80 12.46
C PHE A 171 5.04 -0.62 11.92
N VAL A 172 4.34 -0.80 10.80
CA VAL A 172 4.19 -2.12 10.16
C VAL A 172 4.55 -2.03 8.69
N GLY A 173 5.52 -2.83 8.27
CA GLY A 173 5.97 -2.90 6.89
C GLY A 173 7.43 -3.27 6.76
N ARG A 174 7.88 -3.51 5.53
CA ARG A 174 9.29 -3.74 5.25
C ARG A 174 10.12 -2.53 5.68
N VAL A 175 11.13 -2.75 6.51
CA VAL A 175 11.97 -1.69 7.06
C VAL A 175 13.01 -1.30 6.01
N GLY A 176 12.71 -0.24 5.26
CA GLY A 176 13.52 0.25 4.14
C GLY A 176 13.41 1.76 4.00
N VAL A 177 14.28 2.35 3.16
CA VAL A 177 14.28 3.79 2.87
C VAL A 177 12.91 4.24 2.36
N ARG A 178 12.32 3.49 1.46
CA ARG A 178 11.00 3.77 0.88
C ARG A 178 9.91 4.02 1.91
N LYS A 179 9.98 3.32 3.04
CA LYS A 179 9.02 3.44 4.15
C LYS A 179 9.37 4.52 5.17
N GLY A 180 10.48 5.24 4.98
CA GLY A 180 10.87 6.36 5.84
C GLY A 180 11.23 5.98 7.28
N VAL A 181 11.55 4.71 7.55
CA VAL A 181 11.80 4.24 8.93
C VAL A 181 12.99 4.96 9.56
N HIS A 182 14.02 5.30 8.80
CA HIS A 182 15.16 6.08 9.27
C HIS A 182 14.75 7.47 9.82
N LEU A 183 13.75 8.11 9.19
CA LEU A 183 13.17 9.36 9.66
C LEU A 183 12.41 9.15 10.98
N LEU A 184 11.57 8.11 11.01
CA LEU A 184 10.78 7.78 12.19
C LEU A 184 11.65 7.55 13.43
N LEU A 185 12.73 6.79 13.27
CA LEU A 185 13.65 6.48 14.38
C LEU A 185 14.35 7.72 14.91
N GLU A 186 14.76 8.64 14.04
CA GLU A 186 15.31 9.93 14.42
C GLU A 186 14.28 10.75 15.20
N TYR A 187 13.05 10.88 14.66
CA TYR A 187 11.98 11.66 15.28
C TYR A 187 11.53 11.08 16.61
N TRP A 188 11.43 9.75 16.72
CA TRP A 188 11.10 9.06 17.95
C TRP A 188 12.11 9.35 19.06
N ARG A 189 13.39 9.23 18.73
CA ARG A 189 14.48 9.52 19.69
C ARG A 189 14.43 10.97 20.20
N GLU A 190 14.24 11.93 19.29
CA GLU A 190 14.18 13.35 19.66
C GLU A 190 12.87 13.72 20.37
N ALA A 191 11.77 13.10 20.01
CA ALA A 191 10.49 13.30 20.69
C ALA A 191 10.53 12.82 22.14
N ASN A 192 11.39 11.87 22.49
CA ASN A 192 11.52 11.33 23.87
C ASN A 192 10.16 10.98 24.48
N ILE A 193 9.40 10.12 23.79
CA ILE A 193 8.04 9.69 24.17
C ILE A 193 8.09 8.69 25.33
N ASN A 194 7.22 8.83 26.31
CA ASN A 194 6.98 7.79 27.31
C ASN A 194 6.18 6.63 26.69
N GLY A 195 6.87 5.79 25.94
CA GLY A 195 6.25 4.72 25.18
C GLY A 195 7.29 3.82 24.55
N VAL A 196 6.81 2.81 23.82
CA VAL A 196 7.63 1.87 23.05
C VAL A 196 7.24 1.95 21.58
N LEU A 197 8.22 2.17 20.72
CA LEU A 197 8.07 2.07 19.26
C LEU A 197 8.38 0.63 18.82
N LYS A 198 7.37 -0.08 18.33
CA LYS A 198 7.53 -1.41 17.74
C LYS A 198 7.65 -1.28 16.22
N VAL A 199 8.82 -1.54 15.68
CA VAL A 199 9.12 -1.55 14.25
C VAL A 199 8.97 -2.99 13.74
N ILE A 200 7.85 -3.27 13.05
CA ILE A 200 7.45 -4.63 12.68
C ILE A 200 7.65 -4.85 11.19
N GLY A 201 8.59 -5.71 10.85
CA GLY A 201 8.94 -6.10 9.48
C GLY A 201 10.42 -6.40 9.29
N SER A 202 10.75 -7.09 8.19
CA SER A 202 12.14 -7.40 7.86
C SER A 202 12.91 -6.15 7.44
N VAL A 203 14.13 -6.00 7.94
CA VAL A 203 15.05 -4.92 7.59
C VAL A 203 15.71 -5.22 6.24
N GLU A 204 15.70 -4.26 5.33
CA GLU A 204 16.40 -4.34 4.05
C GLU A 204 17.91 -4.21 4.27
N GLU A 205 18.67 -5.00 3.52
CA GLU A 205 20.13 -5.04 3.62
C GLU A 205 20.76 -3.65 3.41
N SER A 206 20.22 -2.89 2.46
CA SER A 206 20.70 -1.55 2.09
C SER A 206 20.68 -0.51 3.21
N ILE A 207 19.92 -0.75 4.30
CA ILE A 207 19.79 0.20 5.41
C ILE A 207 20.14 -0.39 6.77
N GLN A 208 20.72 -1.58 6.83
CA GLN A 208 21.07 -2.20 8.12
C GLN A 208 21.98 -1.30 8.97
N ASP A 209 22.99 -0.70 8.35
CA ASP A 209 23.94 0.19 9.04
C ASP A 209 23.25 1.44 9.60
N LEU A 210 22.22 1.95 8.91
CA LEU A 210 21.43 3.07 9.39
C LEU A 210 20.56 2.71 10.60
N MET A 211 20.25 1.43 10.79
CA MET A 211 19.44 0.95 11.91
C MET A 211 20.27 0.64 13.16
N GLU A 212 21.58 0.39 13.02
CA GLU A 212 22.46 0.00 14.14
C GLU A 212 22.44 0.99 15.31
N PRO A 213 22.47 2.33 15.12
CA PRO A 213 22.42 3.28 16.23
C PRO A 213 21.15 3.22 17.08
N TYR A 214 20.11 2.56 16.57
CA TYR A 214 18.81 2.44 17.24
C TYR A 214 18.58 1.05 17.86
N ARG A 215 19.45 0.07 17.51
CA ARG A 215 19.44 -1.25 18.15
C ARG A 215 19.93 -1.13 19.59
N GLY A 216 19.20 -1.72 20.51
CA GLY A 216 19.54 -1.65 21.93
C GLY A 216 19.01 -0.41 22.66
N ILE A 217 18.35 0.52 21.98
CA ILE A 217 17.57 1.57 22.65
C ILE A 217 16.34 0.90 23.27
N GLU A 218 16.18 1.04 24.59
CA GLU A 218 15.20 0.30 25.40
C GLU A 218 13.77 0.45 24.89
N ASN A 219 13.40 1.64 24.42
CA ASN A 219 12.05 1.94 23.95
C ASN A 219 11.87 1.82 22.43
N ILE A 220 12.79 1.13 21.72
CA ILE A 220 12.67 0.80 20.29
C ILE A 220 12.83 -0.71 20.12
N GLN A 221 11.81 -1.37 19.60
CA GLN A 221 11.79 -2.82 19.38
C GLN A 221 11.68 -3.15 17.90
N PHE A 222 12.69 -3.86 17.35
CA PHE A 222 12.64 -4.39 15.99
C PHE A 222 12.11 -5.81 16.02
N ILE A 223 11.00 -6.08 15.33
CA ILE A 223 10.30 -7.35 15.29
C ILE A 223 10.21 -7.81 13.84
N ASN A 224 10.98 -8.82 13.45
CA ASN A 224 11.06 -9.25 12.05
C ASN A 224 9.74 -9.79 11.50
N PHE A 225 9.01 -10.57 12.30
CA PHE A 225 7.79 -11.24 11.88
C PHE A 225 6.84 -11.47 13.07
N VAL A 226 5.56 -11.28 12.81
CA VAL A 226 4.48 -11.65 13.72
C VAL A 226 3.48 -12.53 12.99
N SER A 227 3.04 -13.62 13.63
CA SER A 227 2.06 -14.54 13.05
C SER A 227 0.63 -13.98 13.13
N ASP A 228 0.34 -13.17 14.14
CA ASP A 228 -0.96 -12.56 14.39
C ASP A 228 -0.84 -11.03 14.32
N ILE A 229 -0.94 -10.52 13.10
CA ILE A 229 -0.85 -9.08 12.84
C ILE A 229 -2.07 -8.34 13.38
N GLU A 230 -3.24 -8.96 13.43
CA GLU A 230 -4.47 -8.34 13.92
C GLU A 230 -4.35 -8.03 15.41
N ARG A 231 -3.74 -8.92 16.17
CA ARG A 231 -3.43 -8.71 17.59
C ARG A 231 -2.51 -7.50 17.79
N VAL A 232 -1.50 -7.34 16.96
CA VAL A 232 -0.58 -6.19 17.02
C VAL A 232 -1.34 -4.87 16.89
N TYR A 233 -2.23 -4.76 15.91
CA TYR A 233 -3.04 -3.55 15.74
C TYR A 233 -4.02 -3.33 16.89
N LYS A 234 -4.55 -4.40 17.47
CA LYS A 234 -5.50 -4.33 18.59
C LYS A 234 -4.85 -3.86 19.90
N GLU A 235 -3.59 -4.22 20.12
CA GLU A 235 -2.84 -3.90 21.34
C GLU A 235 -2.15 -2.52 21.27
N ALA A 236 -2.00 -1.95 20.08
CA ALA A 236 -1.35 -0.66 19.87
C ALA A 236 -2.24 0.54 20.26
N ASP A 237 -1.59 1.66 20.58
CA ASP A 237 -2.24 2.94 20.86
C ASP A 237 -2.19 3.90 19.67
N ILE A 238 -1.14 3.84 18.85
CA ILE A 238 -0.88 4.75 17.74
C ILE A 238 -0.24 3.97 16.58
N PHE A 239 -0.66 4.24 15.37
CA PHE A 239 -0.02 3.77 14.14
C PHE A 239 0.77 4.89 13.47
N VAL A 240 2.01 4.59 13.02
CA VAL A 240 2.89 5.55 12.35
C VAL A 240 3.42 5.01 11.02
N LEU A 241 3.41 5.83 9.96
CA LEU A 241 3.92 5.43 8.64
C LEU A 241 4.44 6.63 7.83
N PRO A 242 5.73 6.98 7.94
CA PRO A 242 6.35 8.09 7.23
C PRO A 242 6.84 7.71 5.82
N SER A 243 6.05 6.93 5.07
CA SER A 243 6.47 6.45 3.74
C SER A 243 6.83 7.59 2.80
N LEU A 244 7.94 7.46 2.09
CA LEU A 244 8.39 8.39 1.06
C LEU A 244 7.75 8.09 -0.29
N GLU A 245 7.52 6.80 -0.58
CA GLU A 245 6.88 6.34 -1.80
C GLU A 245 5.95 5.15 -1.52
N GLU A 246 4.72 5.23 -2.01
CA GLU A 246 3.69 4.19 -1.90
C GLU A 246 2.65 4.31 -3.01
N GLY A 247 1.82 3.29 -3.12
CA GLY A 247 0.58 3.38 -3.87
C GLY A 247 -0.60 3.72 -2.97
N SER A 248 -0.98 2.74 -2.14
CA SER A 248 -2.02 2.88 -1.13
C SER A 248 -1.78 1.78 -0.09
N PRO A 249 -1.02 2.05 0.96
CA PRO A 249 -0.53 1.02 1.88
C PRO A 249 -1.67 0.39 2.68
N LEU A 250 -1.85 -0.92 2.52
CA LEU A 250 -2.91 -1.69 3.19
C LEU A 250 -2.82 -1.60 4.72
N VAL A 251 -1.62 -1.40 5.24
CA VAL A 251 -1.38 -1.26 6.69
C VAL A 251 -2.10 -0.06 7.30
N SER A 252 -2.30 1.02 6.52
CA SER A 252 -3.06 2.20 6.96
C SER A 252 -4.56 1.93 7.03
N TYR A 253 -5.09 1.09 6.14
CA TYR A 253 -6.49 0.63 6.24
C TYR A 253 -6.69 -0.25 7.46
N LEU A 254 -5.72 -1.13 7.77
CA LEU A 254 -5.76 -1.98 8.96
C LEU A 254 -5.74 -1.14 10.23
N ALA A 255 -4.90 -0.09 10.26
CA ALA A 255 -4.84 0.83 11.39
C ALA A 255 -6.18 1.53 11.63
N LEU A 256 -6.82 2.05 10.56
CA LEU A 256 -8.17 2.61 10.67
C LEU A 256 -9.20 1.57 11.13
N GLY A 257 -9.13 0.35 10.57
CA GLY A 257 -10.03 -0.74 10.95
C GLY A 257 -9.92 -1.12 12.41
N ALA A 258 -8.72 -1.05 12.97
CA ALA A 258 -8.45 -1.26 14.39
C ALA A 258 -8.76 -0.03 15.27
N GLY A 259 -9.21 1.08 14.66
CA GLY A 259 -9.50 2.30 15.40
C GLY A 259 -8.24 2.99 15.93
N LEU A 260 -7.09 2.86 15.29
CA LEU A 260 -5.88 3.53 15.74
C LEU A 260 -5.80 4.98 15.24
N PRO A 261 -5.49 5.94 16.11
CA PRO A 261 -4.95 7.23 15.71
C PRO A 261 -3.73 7.03 14.82
N CYS A 262 -3.66 7.72 13.68
CA CYS A 262 -2.59 7.56 12.73
C CYS A 262 -1.71 8.81 12.64
N ILE A 263 -0.38 8.66 12.54
CA ILE A 263 0.51 9.71 12.06
C ILE A 263 1.16 9.17 10.78
N VAL A 264 0.83 9.76 9.65
CA VAL A 264 1.28 9.26 8.34
C VAL A 264 1.82 10.38 7.48
N SER A 265 2.72 10.04 6.56
CA SER A 265 3.04 10.95 5.46
C SER A 265 1.91 10.94 4.41
N PRO A 266 1.85 11.89 3.47
CA PRO A 266 0.94 11.82 2.33
C PRO A 266 1.02 10.47 1.61
N MET A 267 2.21 9.97 1.30
CA MET A 267 2.40 8.64 0.69
C MET A 267 1.99 7.49 1.61
N GLY A 268 2.06 7.69 2.93
CA GLY A 268 1.69 6.70 3.93
C GLY A 268 0.18 6.56 4.13
N GLY A 269 -0.63 7.55 3.76
CA GLY A 269 -2.04 7.47 4.10
C GLY A 269 -3.00 8.50 3.53
N GLU A 270 -2.59 9.39 2.62
CA GLU A 270 -3.53 10.34 2.02
C GLU A 270 -4.68 9.64 1.29
N GLY A 271 -5.90 10.13 1.52
CA GLY A 271 -7.12 9.49 1.04
C GLY A 271 -7.64 8.36 1.94
N VAL A 272 -6.83 7.87 2.87
CA VAL A 272 -7.20 6.88 3.92
C VAL A 272 -7.32 7.57 5.26
N VAL A 273 -6.27 8.23 5.72
CA VAL A 273 -6.24 9.07 6.92
C VAL A 273 -6.72 10.47 6.54
N SER A 274 -7.59 11.04 7.36
CA SER A 274 -8.08 12.42 7.22
C SER A 274 -7.42 13.28 8.29
N ASP A 275 -6.65 14.27 7.85
CA ASP A 275 -5.86 15.12 8.73
C ASP A 275 -6.72 15.82 9.80
N ASN A 276 -6.24 15.83 11.05
CA ASN A 276 -6.93 16.39 12.22
C ASN A 276 -8.32 15.77 12.54
N VAL A 277 -8.69 14.67 11.86
CA VAL A 277 -9.97 13.97 12.08
C VAL A 277 -9.73 12.60 12.74
N ASN A 278 -8.94 11.74 12.10
CA ASN A 278 -8.60 10.41 12.60
C ASN A 278 -7.10 10.16 12.68
N GLY A 279 -6.31 11.22 12.55
CA GLY A 279 -4.85 11.19 12.60
C GLY A 279 -4.25 12.50 12.09
N PHE A 280 -2.96 12.47 11.85
CA PHE A 280 -2.20 13.55 11.23
C PHE A 280 -1.60 13.07 9.91
N VAL A 281 -1.67 13.94 8.87
CA VAL A 281 -1.02 13.73 7.58
C VAL A 281 0.08 14.78 7.45
N ILE A 282 1.34 14.37 7.57
CA ILE A 282 2.49 15.26 7.72
C ILE A 282 3.56 14.89 6.70
N ASP A 283 4.16 15.87 6.02
CA ASP A 283 5.30 15.59 5.12
C ASP A 283 6.36 14.74 5.83
N ALA A 284 6.87 13.71 5.13
CA ALA A 284 7.77 12.74 5.76
C ALA A 284 9.05 13.38 6.33
N HIS A 285 9.51 14.50 5.75
CA HIS A 285 10.71 15.22 6.16
C HIS A 285 10.44 16.37 7.14
N ASP A 286 9.18 16.67 7.48
CA ASP A 286 8.86 17.69 8.49
C ASP A 286 9.03 17.15 9.90
N LYS A 287 10.30 17.04 10.34
CA LYS A 287 10.69 16.52 11.64
C LYS A 287 9.94 17.19 12.79
N LEU A 288 9.81 18.52 12.75
CA LEU A 288 9.21 19.26 13.87
C LEU A 288 7.71 18.93 14.00
N ALA A 289 7.01 18.86 12.88
CA ALA A 289 5.59 18.48 12.89
C ALA A 289 5.39 17.02 13.33
N TRP A 290 6.26 16.07 12.92
CA TRP A 290 6.20 14.68 13.40
C TRP A 290 6.40 14.59 14.92
N ILE A 291 7.42 15.31 15.46
CA ILE A 291 7.67 15.35 16.91
C ILE A 291 6.46 15.96 17.63
N ALA A 292 5.91 17.07 17.14
CA ALA A 292 4.73 17.70 17.71
C ALA A 292 3.51 16.77 17.71
N ALA A 293 3.27 16.04 16.62
CA ALA A 293 2.17 15.09 16.52
C ALA A 293 2.31 13.92 17.51
N LEU A 294 3.52 13.35 17.64
CA LEU A 294 3.81 12.32 18.63
C LEU A 294 3.53 12.83 20.05
N LYS A 295 4.02 14.02 20.37
CA LYS A 295 3.79 14.67 21.68
C LYS A 295 2.31 14.99 21.91
N ALA A 296 1.59 15.45 20.92
CA ALA A 296 0.15 15.74 21.02
C ALA A 296 -0.64 14.48 21.38
N LEU A 297 -0.34 13.35 20.71
CA LEU A 297 -0.99 12.07 21.01
C LEU A 297 -0.50 11.46 22.34
N GLU A 298 0.75 11.68 22.74
CA GLU A 298 1.24 11.26 24.06
C GLU A 298 0.46 11.97 25.18
N ASN A 299 0.35 13.29 25.08
CA ASN A 299 -0.14 14.14 26.17
C ASN A 299 -1.67 14.22 26.27
N SER A 300 -2.42 13.79 25.23
CA SER A 300 -3.90 13.88 25.24
C SER A 300 -4.57 12.54 24.97
N PRO A 301 -4.98 11.82 26.01
CA PRO A 301 -5.86 10.66 25.89
C PRO A 301 -7.17 10.98 25.18
N GLU A 302 -7.71 12.18 25.37
CA GLU A 302 -8.95 12.66 24.75
C GLU A 302 -8.79 12.77 23.22
N LEU A 303 -7.65 13.29 22.77
CA LEU A 303 -7.33 13.37 21.33
C LEU A 303 -7.19 11.97 20.74
N ARG A 304 -6.47 11.06 21.44
CA ARG A 304 -6.39 9.66 20.99
C ARG A 304 -7.76 9.02 20.88
N GLN A 305 -8.62 9.21 21.86
CA GLN A 305 -10.00 8.69 21.84
C GLN A 305 -10.81 9.27 20.68
N LYS A 306 -10.76 10.59 20.49
CA LYS A 306 -11.44 11.27 19.38
C LYS A 306 -10.99 10.69 18.03
N PHE A 307 -9.69 10.59 17.81
CA PHE A 307 -9.14 10.05 16.55
C PHE A 307 -9.47 8.57 16.39
N SER A 308 -9.43 7.79 17.46
CA SER A 308 -9.77 6.37 17.45
C SER A 308 -11.20 6.12 17.00
N GLN A 309 -12.17 6.84 17.56
CA GLN A 309 -13.57 6.74 17.16
C GLN A 309 -13.77 7.15 15.70
N ALA A 310 -13.15 8.26 15.28
CA ALA A 310 -13.22 8.71 13.90
C ALA A 310 -12.53 7.75 12.92
N ALA A 311 -11.42 7.13 13.30
CA ALA A 311 -10.73 6.12 12.51
C ALA A 311 -11.64 4.91 12.27
N ARG A 312 -12.22 4.37 13.33
CA ARG A 312 -13.14 3.24 13.25
C ARG A 312 -14.35 3.53 12.36
N GLN A 313 -14.99 4.70 12.51
CA GLN A 313 -16.10 5.13 11.68
C GLN A 313 -15.68 5.31 10.21
N SER A 314 -14.51 5.94 9.98
CA SER A 314 -13.99 6.17 8.64
C SER A 314 -13.67 4.87 7.91
N SER A 315 -13.30 3.81 8.62
CA SER A 315 -12.94 2.52 8.02
C SER A 315 -14.09 1.85 7.27
N ASP A 316 -15.34 2.17 7.60
CA ASP A 316 -16.53 1.61 6.95
C ASP A 316 -16.60 1.89 5.45
N LYS A 317 -16.10 3.04 5.01
CA LYS A 317 -16.08 3.40 3.57
C LYS A 317 -15.11 2.51 2.78
N PHE A 318 -14.13 1.91 3.45
CA PHE A 318 -13.11 1.07 2.86
C PHE A 318 -13.39 -0.44 2.97
N LEU A 319 -14.55 -0.86 3.42
CA LEU A 319 -14.92 -2.27 3.35
C LEU A 319 -14.90 -2.75 1.89
N TRP A 320 -14.23 -3.88 1.61
CA TRP A 320 -14.10 -4.43 0.26
C TRP A 320 -15.42 -4.53 -0.49
N ARG A 321 -16.53 -4.76 0.21
CA ARG A 321 -17.86 -4.76 -0.39
C ARG A 321 -18.20 -3.39 -1.00
N ARG A 322 -17.95 -2.29 -0.28
CA ARG A 322 -18.22 -0.92 -0.74
C ARG A 322 -17.25 -0.49 -1.82
N VAL A 323 -15.97 -0.74 -1.59
CA VAL A 323 -14.91 -0.45 -2.59
C VAL A 323 -15.17 -1.20 -3.90
N GLY A 324 -15.53 -2.48 -3.83
CA GLY A 324 -15.87 -3.28 -5.01
C GLY A 324 -17.08 -2.72 -5.78
N GLN A 325 -18.12 -2.27 -5.07
CA GLN A 325 -19.28 -1.60 -5.69
C GLN A 325 -18.88 -0.29 -6.39
N GLN A 326 -18.08 0.55 -5.72
CA GLN A 326 -17.60 1.82 -6.30
C GLN A 326 -16.74 1.57 -7.55
N ARG A 327 -15.77 0.64 -7.47
CA ARG A 327 -14.89 0.28 -8.61
C ARG A 327 -15.68 -0.27 -9.78
N SER A 328 -16.69 -1.10 -9.49
CA SER A 328 -17.58 -1.64 -10.54
C SER A 328 -18.42 -0.53 -11.19
N ALA A 329 -18.95 0.40 -10.41
CA ALA A 329 -19.73 1.53 -10.93
C ALA A 329 -18.86 2.44 -11.81
N LEU A 330 -17.65 2.80 -11.37
CA LEU A 330 -16.69 3.59 -12.15
C LEU A 330 -16.39 2.94 -13.52
N LEU A 331 -16.16 1.63 -13.54
CA LEU A 331 -15.87 0.93 -14.77
C LEU A 331 -17.09 0.84 -15.70
N LEU A 332 -18.28 0.54 -15.15
CA LEU A 332 -19.52 0.46 -15.93
C LEU A 332 -19.90 1.80 -16.56
N ASP A 333 -19.75 2.91 -15.84
CA ASP A 333 -19.97 4.25 -16.35
C ASP A 333 -19.12 4.53 -17.61
N LYS A 334 -17.82 4.20 -17.54
CA LYS A 334 -16.90 4.33 -18.67
C LYS A 334 -17.24 3.43 -19.87
N LEU A 335 -17.88 2.30 -19.62
CA LEU A 335 -18.24 1.34 -20.67
C LEU A 335 -19.57 1.70 -21.35
N GLN A 336 -20.49 2.39 -20.64
CA GLN A 336 -21.78 2.84 -21.19
C GLN A 336 -21.63 4.11 -22.03
N GLY A 337 -20.58 4.90 -21.81
CA GLY A 337 -20.28 6.09 -22.61
C GLY A 337 -19.56 5.84 -23.94
N LYS A 338 -19.33 4.56 -24.28
CA LYS A 338 -18.79 4.10 -25.58
C LYS A 338 -19.84 3.36 -26.38
#